data_c6084d5a14fa9b1a926c82df218a042f
#
_entry.id   c6084d5a14fa9b1a926c82df218a042f
#
_cell.length_a   1.000
_cell.length_b   1.000
_cell.length_c   1.000
_cell.angle_alpha   90.00
_cell.angle_beta   90.00
_cell.angle_gamma   90.00
#
_symmetry.space_group_name_H-M   'P 1'
#
loop_
_entity.id
_entity.type
_entity.pdbx_description
1 polymer ?
#
loop_
_entity_poly.entity_id
_entity_poly.type
_entity_poly.pdbx_seq_one_letter_code
_entity_poly.pdbx_strand_id
1 'polypeptide(L)'
;IILGFGFAYYKQKLPTQLQNTIEKISSFEISKKSTIIVFFIILGIYIGFSTPELFLDEKLQWDDYESVLLPALELWPYEESDNPYIQEQNDRYVRMFLLDASLDIFQNIKFLPFISSIMVVVFTYLLTTQLCQKRFAGIISMVVLLQCNIFLRYDTIAVYENFWVLFYLISLYVLKKGWVLSPIFYILAVFSKAYVAPFFIMTLFSTYRSKTSRRTKLAILLSYVVIISVAVIVIYAGETLYPKVFEINLSNFILGFAATAFQLRFDLFLLIMLLPVSIFLFILARNRLKEADSILFLIFGTISAGPVVVMATYFYNVEVYRIIPIMVFVAIGIGLFFSKKSKQLS
;
A
#
# COMPACT_ATOMS: atom_id res chain seq x y z
N ILE A 1 -5.58 -29.01 -1.46
CA ILE A 1 -4.75 -29.05 -2.69
C ILE A 1 -3.62 -28.03 -2.60
N ILE A 2 -3.89 -26.73 -2.40
CA ILE A 2 -2.88 -25.64 -2.38
C ILE A 2 -1.81 -25.86 -1.30
N LEU A 3 -2.23 -26.18 -0.06
CA LEU A 3 -1.29 -26.47 1.04
C LEU A 3 -0.42 -27.70 0.76
N GLY A 4 -1.01 -28.78 0.22
CA GLY A 4 -0.27 -29.97 -0.15
C GLY A 4 0.75 -29.73 -1.25
N PHE A 5 0.39 -28.95 -2.28
CA PHE A 5 1.30 -28.54 -3.34
C PHE A 5 2.44 -27.65 -2.83
N GLY A 6 2.11 -26.64 -1.99
CA GLY A 6 3.10 -25.79 -1.35
C GLY A 6 4.08 -26.58 -0.48
N PHE A 7 3.60 -27.54 0.30
CA PHE A 7 4.45 -28.41 1.11
C PHE A 7 5.33 -29.35 0.25
N ALA A 8 4.77 -29.93 -0.82
CA ALA A 8 5.54 -30.76 -1.75
C ALA A 8 6.64 -29.94 -2.46
N TYR A 9 6.33 -28.70 -2.86
CA TYR A 9 7.32 -27.78 -3.42
C TYR A 9 8.42 -27.45 -2.39
N TYR A 10 8.04 -27.13 -1.16
CA TYR A 10 8.98 -26.84 -0.07
C TYR A 10 9.93 -28.00 0.22
N LYS A 11 9.39 -29.23 0.24
CA LYS A 11 10.16 -30.46 0.46
C LYS A 11 10.90 -30.97 -0.79
N GLN A 12 10.82 -30.26 -1.92
CA GLN A 12 11.40 -30.66 -3.22
C GLN A 12 10.90 -32.05 -3.70
N LYS A 13 9.65 -32.40 -3.34
CA LYS A 13 9.01 -33.68 -3.71
C LYS A 13 8.09 -33.55 -4.92
N LEU A 14 8.12 -32.44 -5.65
CA LEU A 14 7.38 -32.29 -6.89
C LEU A 14 7.99 -33.15 -8.00
N PRO A 15 7.18 -33.65 -8.96
CA PRO A 15 7.68 -34.30 -10.16
C PRO A 15 8.71 -33.41 -10.88
N THR A 16 9.80 -34.01 -11.36
CA THR A 16 10.94 -33.29 -11.98
C THR A 16 10.50 -32.38 -13.13
N GLN A 17 9.55 -32.84 -13.94
CA GLN A 17 9.02 -32.04 -15.05
C GLN A 17 8.34 -30.75 -14.56
N LEU A 18 7.54 -30.84 -13.51
CA LEU A 18 6.85 -29.70 -12.92
C LEU A 18 7.84 -28.74 -12.26
N GLN A 19 8.82 -29.27 -11.56
CA GLN A 19 9.90 -28.47 -10.95
C GLN A 19 10.69 -27.70 -12.03
N ASN A 20 11.08 -28.37 -13.11
CA ASN A 20 11.78 -27.77 -14.24
C ASN A 20 10.94 -26.65 -14.91
N THR A 21 9.64 -26.90 -15.07
CA THR A 21 8.72 -25.90 -15.64
C THR A 21 8.63 -24.65 -14.74
N ILE A 22 8.44 -24.82 -13.41
CA ILE A 22 8.42 -23.73 -12.46
C ILE A 22 9.77 -22.97 -12.49
N GLU A 23 10.88 -23.67 -12.54
CA GLU A 23 12.21 -23.05 -12.63
C GLU A 23 12.40 -22.27 -13.93
N LYS A 24 11.96 -22.80 -15.06
CA LYS A 24 12.01 -22.11 -16.35
C LYS A 24 11.18 -20.82 -16.35
N ILE A 25 9.94 -20.88 -15.84
CA ILE A 25 9.07 -19.72 -15.72
C ILE A 25 9.68 -18.70 -14.76
N SER A 26 10.12 -19.14 -13.58
CA SER A 26 10.70 -18.25 -12.57
C SER A 26 12.06 -17.66 -12.98
N SER A 27 12.78 -18.28 -13.93
CA SER A 27 14.06 -17.77 -14.46
C SER A 27 13.90 -16.76 -15.60
N PHE A 28 12.70 -16.66 -16.18
CA PHE A 28 12.43 -15.76 -17.30
C PHE A 28 12.77 -14.30 -16.97
N GLU A 29 13.39 -13.60 -17.90
CA GLU A 29 13.77 -12.19 -17.77
C GLU A 29 13.63 -11.49 -19.13
N ILE A 30 13.29 -10.23 -19.11
CA ILE A 30 13.10 -9.38 -20.30
C ILE A 30 14.30 -8.42 -20.43
N SER A 31 14.70 -8.12 -21.66
CA SER A 31 15.73 -7.13 -21.94
C SER A 31 15.34 -5.75 -21.37
N LYS A 32 16.32 -4.90 -21.05
CA LYS A 32 16.05 -3.54 -20.55
C LYS A 32 15.19 -2.72 -21.54
N LYS A 33 15.50 -2.82 -22.83
CA LYS A 33 14.77 -2.09 -23.88
C LYS A 33 13.30 -2.56 -23.96
N SER A 34 13.09 -3.88 -24.05
CA SER A 34 11.73 -4.45 -24.10
C SER A 34 10.95 -4.14 -22.83
N THR A 35 11.59 -4.15 -21.66
CA THR A 35 10.92 -3.80 -20.40
C THR A 35 10.40 -2.37 -20.41
N ILE A 36 11.21 -1.42 -20.90
CA ILE A 36 10.80 -0.01 -20.98
C ILE A 36 9.60 0.14 -21.93
N ILE A 37 9.65 -0.51 -23.09
CA ILE A 37 8.54 -0.45 -24.04
C ILE A 37 7.26 -1.02 -23.42
N VAL A 38 7.33 -2.24 -22.87
CA VAL A 38 6.17 -2.90 -22.25
C VAL A 38 5.63 -2.09 -21.07
N PHE A 39 6.51 -1.54 -20.24
CA PHE A 39 6.12 -0.67 -19.11
C PHE A 39 5.30 0.54 -19.59
N PHE A 40 5.79 1.28 -20.59
CA PHE A 40 5.07 2.45 -21.10
C PHE A 40 3.80 2.10 -21.87
N ILE A 41 3.76 0.96 -22.55
CA ILE A 41 2.53 0.48 -23.20
C ILE A 41 1.45 0.20 -22.14
N ILE A 42 1.78 -0.56 -21.09
CA ILE A 42 0.82 -0.88 -20.01
C ILE A 42 0.36 0.40 -19.31
N LEU A 43 1.29 1.30 -18.99
CA LEU A 43 0.97 2.57 -18.34
C LEU A 43 0.11 3.46 -19.24
N GLY A 44 0.42 3.53 -20.53
CA GLY A 44 -0.36 4.30 -21.51
C GLY A 44 -1.78 3.76 -21.69
N ILE A 45 -1.94 2.43 -21.75
CA ILE A 45 -3.26 1.79 -21.77
C ILE A 45 -4.04 2.14 -20.49
N TYR A 46 -3.44 2.00 -19.33
CA TYR A 46 -4.07 2.34 -18.05
C TYR A 46 -4.53 3.80 -18.03
N ILE A 47 -3.62 4.75 -18.33
CA ILE A 47 -3.95 6.18 -18.38
C ILE A 47 -5.07 6.45 -19.38
N GLY A 48 -5.00 5.86 -20.58
CA GLY A 48 -6.02 6.06 -21.61
C GLY A 48 -7.41 5.57 -21.20
N PHE A 49 -7.51 4.47 -20.47
CA PHE A 49 -8.80 3.95 -19.99
C PHE A 49 -9.36 4.73 -18.78
N SER A 50 -8.52 5.20 -17.87
CA SER A 50 -8.97 5.92 -16.66
C SER A 50 -9.18 7.42 -16.90
N THR A 51 -8.52 8.04 -17.91
CA THR A 51 -8.65 9.48 -18.18
C THR A 51 -10.11 9.96 -18.36
N PRO A 52 -11.02 9.26 -19.05
CA PRO A 52 -12.40 9.68 -19.19
C PRO A 52 -13.13 9.86 -17.86
N GLU A 53 -12.76 9.10 -16.82
CA GLU A 53 -13.37 9.17 -15.49
C GLU A 53 -13.06 10.48 -14.75
N LEU A 54 -11.99 11.19 -15.15
CA LEU A 54 -11.66 12.51 -14.59
C LEU A 54 -12.73 13.56 -14.89
N PHE A 55 -13.54 13.34 -15.93
CA PHE A 55 -14.59 14.27 -16.36
C PHE A 55 -15.99 13.87 -15.85
N LEU A 56 -16.10 12.76 -15.13
CA LEU A 56 -17.34 12.39 -14.45
C LEU A 56 -17.50 13.22 -13.18
N ASP A 57 -18.76 13.59 -12.89
CA ASP A 57 -19.06 14.31 -11.65
C ASP A 57 -18.79 13.44 -10.43
N GLU A 58 -17.98 13.95 -9.49
CA GLU A 58 -17.58 13.23 -8.28
C GLU A 58 -18.79 12.85 -7.42
N LYS A 59 -19.81 13.70 -7.36
CA LYS A 59 -21.03 13.43 -6.59
C LYS A 59 -21.82 12.22 -7.08
N LEU A 60 -21.71 11.89 -8.37
CA LEU A 60 -22.32 10.67 -8.93
C LEU A 60 -21.56 9.40 -8.55
N GLN A 61 -20.33 9.55 -8.13
CA GLN A 61 -19.46 8.44 -7.76
C GLN A 61 -19.37 8.23 -6.25
N TRP A 62 -19.65 9.29 -5.46
CA TRP A 62 -19.51 9.25 -4.01
C TRP A 62 -20.45 10.20 -3.27
N ASP A 63 -21.34 9.66 -2.45
CA ASP A 63 -22.36 10.41 -1.73
C ASP A 63 -21.78 11.42 -0.70
N ASP A 64 -20.63 11.10 -0.08
CA ASP A 64 -19.98 11.97 0.91
C ASP A 64 -19.24 13.17 0.27
N TYR A 65 -19.20 13.27 -1.06
CA TYR A 65 -18.50 14.36 -1.72
C TYR A 65 -19.13 15.72 -1.38
N GLU A 66 -20.43 15.88 -1.61
CA GLU A 66 -21.13 17.14 -1.35
C GLU A 66 -21.38 17.39 0.14
N SER A 67 -21.63 16.31 0.91
CA SER A 67 -22.03 16.44 2.32
C SER A 67 -20.87 16.54 3.30
N VAL A 68 -19.67 16.08 2.92
CA VAL A 68 -18.52 16.00 3.82
C VAL A 68 -17.28 16.64 3.23
N LEU A 69 -16.87 16.26 2.00
CA LEU A 69 -15.59 16.69 1.45
C LEU A 69 -15.57 18.13 1.00
N LEU A 70 -16.60 18.59 0.27
CA LEU A 70 -16.68 20.00 -0.16
C LEU A 70 -16.76 20.97 1.02
N PRO A 71 -17.64 20.77 2.03
CA PRO A 71 -17.62 21.62 3.22
C PRO A 71 -16.29 21.59 3.97
N ALA A 72 -15.61 20.45 3.99
CA ALA A 72 -14.29 20.36 4.60
C ALA A 72 -13.25 21.21 3.85
N LEU A 73 -13.26 21.21 2.52
CA LEU A 73 -12.36 22.02 1.70
C LEU A 73 -12.64 23.52 1.84
N GLU A 74 -13.89 23.92 1.96
CA GLU A 74 -14.29 25.33 2.15
C GLU A 74 -13.80 25.89 3.49
N LEU A 75 -13.79 25.08 4.55
CA LEU A 75 -13.30 25.48 5.89
C LEU A 75 -11.77 25.39 6.02
N TRP A 76 -11.15 24.51 5.27
CA TRP A 76 -9.71 24.26 5.37
C TRP A 76 -8.88 25.39 4.75
N PRO A 77 -7.75 25.82 5.33
CA PRO A 77 -7.13 25.31 6.57
C PRO A 77 -7.46 26.16 7.81
N TYR A 78 -8.37 27.10 7.74
CA TYR A 78 -8.51 28.20 8.71
C TYR A 78 -9.64 28.02 9.72
N GLU A 79 -10.61 27.19 9.45
CA GLU A 79 -11.78 27.04 10.30
C GLU A 79 -11.97 25.60 10.77
N GLU A 80 -12.34 25.47 12.05
CA GLU A 80 -12.75 24.19 12.63
C GLU A 80 -14.24 23.96 12.40
N SER A 81 -14.65 22.71 12.30
CA SER A 81 -16.04 22.32 12.13
C SER A 81 -16.56 21.61 13.38
N ASP A 82 -17.76 22.02 13.83
CA ASP A 82 -18.49 21.29 14.86
C ASP A 82 -18.98 19.90 14.38
N ASN A 83 -19.02 19.69 13.08
CA ASN A 83 -19.34 18.39 12.50
C ASN A 83 -18.11 17.46 12.55
N PRO A 84 -18.15 16.36 13.33
CA PRO A 84 -16.99 15.48 13.52
C PRO A 84 -16.52 14.81 12.22
N TYR A 85 -17.41 14.61 11.25
CA TYR A 85 -17.04 14.00 9.96
C TYR A 85 -16.27 14.99 9.09
N ILE A 86 -16.64 16.26 9.08
CA ILE A 86 -15.95 17.33 8.36
C ILE A 86 -14.58 17.56 9.02
N GLN A 87 -14.55 17.65 10.35
CA GLN A 87 -13.32 17.84 11.10
C GLN A 87 -12.34 16.68 10.88
N GLU A 88 -12.81 15.43 10.80
CA GLU A 88 -11.95 14.28 10.48
C GLU A 88 -11.28 14.41 9.10
N GLN A 89 -11.93 15.05 8.11
CA GLN A 89 -11.29 15.32 6.82
C GLN A 89 -10.21 16.37 6.97
N ASN A 90 -10.49 17.47 7.69
CA ASN A 90 -9.55 18.58 7.90
C ASN A 90 -8.28 18.15 8.61
N ASP A 91 -8.33 17.17 9.48
CA ASP A 91 -7.16 16.60 10.16
C ASP A 91 -6.22 15.81 9.25
N ARG A 92 -6.62 15.54 8.01
CA ARG A 92 -5.79 14.88 7.01
C ARG A 92 -5.01 15.90 6.19
N TYR A 93 -4.16 16.70 6.85
CA TYR A 93 -3.49 17.88 6.28
C TYR A 93 -2.86 17.68 4.91
N VAL A 94 -2.09 16.62 4.71
CA VAL A 94 -1.41 16.36 3.42
C VAL A 94 -2.43 16.04 2.33
N ARG A 95 -3.47 15.29 2.67
CA ARG A 95 -4.56 15.00 1.73
C ARG A 95 -5.30 16.26 1.32
N MET A 96 -5.76 17.06 2.30
CA MET A 96 -6.52 18.28 2.06
C MET A 96 -5.70 19.27 1.22
N PHE A 97 -4.43 19.48 1.57
CA PHE A 97 -3.51 20.30 0.78
C PHE A 97 -3.41 19.82 -0.68
N LEU A 98 -3.31 18.51 -0.93
CA LEU A 98 -3.20 17.98 -2.29
C LEU A 98 -4.52 18.08 -3.06
N LEU A 99 -5.67 17.93 -2.41
CA LEU A 99 -6.97 18.10 -3.05
C LEU A 99 -7.23 19.56 -3.41
N ASP A 100 -6.92 20.47 -2.50
CA ASP A 100 -6.99 21.92 -2.71
C ASP A 100 -6.07 22.34 -3.88
N ALA A 101 -4.80 21.93 -3.86
CA ALA A 101 -3.87 22.14 -4.96
C ALA A 101 -4.37 21.54 -6.30
N SER A 102 -5.10 20.42 -6.25
CA SER A 102 -5.69 19.82 -7.45
C SER A 102 -6.79 20.72 -8.05
N LEU A 103 -7.61 21.32 -7.20
CA LEU A 103 -8.62 22.29 -7.61
C LEU A 103 -7.98 23.58 -8.14
N ASP A 104 -7.04 24.16 -7.39
CA ASP A 104 -6.43 25.44 -7.73
C ASP A 104 -5.62 25.40 -9.03
N ILE A 105 -4.81 24.35 -9.22
CA ILE A 105 -3.89 24.25 -10.35
C ILE A 105 -4.59 23.69 -11.60
N PHE A 106 -5.39 22.64 -11.43
CA PHE A 106 -5.95 21.87 -12.54
C PHE A 106 -7.47 22.08 -12.73
N GLN A 107 -8.12 22.84 -11.85
CA GLN A 107 -9.56 23.03 -11.84
C GLN A 107 -10.34 21.70 -11.82
N ASN A 108 -9.71 20.67 -11.26
CA ASN A 108 -10.25 19.32 -11.19
C ASN A 108 -9.72 18.59 -9.95
N ILE A 109 -10.60 18.31 -9.00
CA ILE A 109 -10.25 17.66 -7.73
C ILE A 109 -9.66 16.27 -7.90
N LYS A 110 -10.00 15.56 -8.98
CA LYS A 110 -9.57 14.17 -9.28
C LYS A 110 -8.16 14.07 -9.84
N PHE A 111 -7.57 15.18 -10.29
CA PHE A 111 -6.34 15.13 -11.09
C PHE A 111 -5.14 14.63 -10.27
N LEU A 112 -4.88 15.19 -9.09
CA LEU A 112 -3.79 14.72 -8.22
C LEU A 112 -4.05 13.33 -7.62
N PRO A 113 -5.27 12.94 -7.20
CA PRO A 113 -5.60 11.54 -6.89
C PRO A 113 -5.24 10.57 -8.01
N PHE A 114 -5.57 10.89 -9.25
CA PHE A 114 -5.22 10.07 -10.40
C PHE A 114 -3.70 9.98 -10.65
N ILE A 115 -2.98 11.10 -10.59
CA ILE A 115 -1.51 11.09 -10.65
C ILE A 115 -0.95 10.18 -9.54
N SER A 116 -1.49 10.27 -8.32
CA SER A 116 -1.08 9.41 -7.23
C SER A 116 -1.28 7.93 -7.56
N SER A 117 -2.41 7.56 -8.16
CA SER A 117 -2.71 6.20 -8.59
C SER A 117 -1.75 5.70 -9.66
N ILE A 118 -1.43 6.53 -10.66
CA ILE A 118 -0.39 6.24 -11.66
C ILE A 118 0.95 5.95 -10.95
N MET A 119 1.31 6.78 -9.99
CA MET A 119 2.56 6.60 -9.24
C MET A 119 2.55 5.36 -8.33
N VAL A 120 1.39 4.97 -7.77
CA VAL A 120 1.23 3.68 -7.05
C VAL A 120 1.57 2.51 -7.97
N VAL A 121 1.08 2.51 -9.21
CA VAL A 121 1.40 1.46 -10.20
C VAL A 121 2.91 1.46 -10.51
N VAL A 122 3.50 2.65 -10.73
CA VAL A 122 4.94 2.81 -10.98
C VAL A 122 5.78 2.31 -9.81
N PHE A 123 5.44 2.70 -8.56
CA PHE A 123 6.20 2.27 -7.38
C PHE A 123 5.98 0.81 -7.03
N THR A 124 4.85 0.22 -7.36
CA THR A 124 4.63 -1.24 -7.30
C THR A 124 5.63 -1.97 -8.22
N TYR A 125 5.79 -1.52 -9.46
CA TYR A 125 6.82 -2.02 -10.37
C TYR A 125 8.23 -1.84 -9.82
N LEU A 126 8.58 -0.62 -9.37
CA LEU A 126 9.92 -0.27 -8.90
C LEU A 126 10.30 -1.06 -7.64
N LEU A 127 9.41 -1.14 -6.66
CA LEU A 127 9.66 -1.86 -5.41
C LEU A 127 9.82 -3.36 -5.67
N THR A 128 8.96 -3.97 -6.49
CA THR A 128 9.08 -5.39 -6.87
C THR A 128 10.39 -5.66 -7.58
N THR A 129 10.74 -4.82 -8.57
CA THR A 129 12.01 -4.94 -9.31
C THR A 129 13.21 -4.83 -8.36
N GLN A 130 13.15 -3.92 -7.39
CA GLN A 130 14.21 -3.73 -6.40
C GLN A 130 14.35 -4.94 -5.46
N LEU A 131 13.24 -5.54 -5.05
CA LEU A 131 13.24 -6.72 -4.16
C LEU A 131 13.74 -7.97 -4.89
N CYS A 132 13.26 -8.22 -6.11
CA CYS A 132 13.58 -9.43 -6.89
C CYS A 132 14.87 -9.34 -7.68
N GLN A 133 15.40 -8.14 -7.94
CA GLN A 133 16.47 -7.87 -8.88
C GLN A 133 16.11 -8.31 -10.31
N LYS A 134 14.82 -8.28 -10.67
CA LYS A 134 14.29 -8.66 -11.98
C LYS A 134 13.20 -7.70 -12.45
N ARG A 135 13.32 -7.26 -13.69
CA ARG A 135 12.37 -6.32 -14.32
C ARG A 135 11.04 -7.00 -14.67
N PHE A 136 11.11 -8.24 -15.14
CA PHE A 136 9.93 -9.03 -15.45
C PHE A 136 9.00 -9.18 -14.24
N ALA A 137 9.57 -9.41 -13.06
CA ALA A 137 8.82 -9.46 -11.80
C ALA A 137 8.04 -8.16 -11.53
N GLY A 138 8.67 -7.00 -11.79
CA GLY A 138 8.00 -5.70 -11.68
C GLY A 138 6.85 -5.53 -12.68
N ILE A 139 7.03 -5.93 -13.95
CA ILE A 139 5.95 -5.90 -14.95
C ILE A 139 4.77 -6.75 -14.50
N ILE A 140 5.02 -7.97 -14.00
CA ILE A 140 3.94 -8.83 -13.51
C ILE A 140 3.19 -8.18 -12.35
N SER A 141 3.89 -7.59 -11.37
CA SER A 141 3.20 -6.93 -10.25
C SER A 141 2.36 -5.75 -10.68
N MET A 142 2.84 -4.97 -11.66
CA MET A 142 2.09 -3.86 -12.25
C MET A 142 0.81 -4.37 -12.96
N VAL A 143 0.92 -5.40 -13.79
CA VAL A 143 -0.24 -6.01 -14.48
C VAL A 143 -1.24 -6.57 -13.49
N VAL A 144 -0.78 -7.28 -12.45
CA VAL A 144 -1.65 -7.85 -11.42
C VAL A 144 -2.42 -6.76 -10.66
N LEU A 145 -1.76 -5.64 -10.33
CA LEU A 145 -2.45 -4.52 -9.68
C LEU A 145 -3.54 -3.93 -10.58
N LEU A 146 -3.26 -3.77 -11.88
CA LEU A 146 -4.21 -3.27 -12.87
C LEU A 146 -5.34 -4.28 -13.23
N GLN A 147 -5.29 -5.52 -12.76
CA GLN A 147 -6.41 -6.46 -12.83
C GLN A 147 -7.36 -6.34 -11.62
N CYS A 148 -7.02 -5.54 -10.63
CA CYS A 148 -7.89 -5.31 -9.47
C CYS A 148 -8.99 -4.32 -9.84
N ASN A 149 -10.23 -4.82 -9.92
CA ASN A 149 -11.39 -3.99 -10.21
C ASN A 149 -11.60 -2.85 -9.19
N ILE A 150 -11.33 -3.13 -7.91
CA ILE A 150 -11.46 -2.12 -6.86
C ILE A 150 -10.40 -1.03 -7.01
N PHE A 151 -9.17 -1.38 -7.38
CA PHE A 151 -8.14 -0.37 -7.65
C PHE A 151 -8.57 0.56 -8.79
N LEU A 152 -9.02 -0.01 -9.93
CA LEU A 152 -9.47 0.77 -11.08
C LEU A 152 -10.73 1.60 -10.80
N ARG A 153 -11.64 1.10 -9.96
CA ARG A 153 -12.84 1.84 -9.58
C ARG A 153 -12.56 3.09 -8.75
N TYR A 154 -11.48 3.10 -7.98
CA TYR A 154 -11.16 4.17 -7.04
C TYR A 154 -9.89 4.95 -7.40
N ASP A 155 -9.32 4.72 -8.57
CA ASP A 155 -8.04 5.32 -8.97
C ASP A 155 -8.15 6.82 -9.29
N THR A 156 -9.34 7.30 -9.69
CA THR A 156 -9.63 8.69 -10.02
C THR A 156 -10.48 9.41 -8.96
N ILE A 157 -11.03 8.70 -7.97
CA ILE A 157 -11.99 9.26 -7.02
C ILE A 157 -11.26 10.09 -5.94
N ALA A 158 -11.68 11.35 -5.75
CA ALA A 158 -11.08 12.26 -4.79
C ALA A 158 -11.39 11.92 -3.33
N VAL A 159 -12.54 11.32 -3.04
CA VAL A 159 -12.93 10.91 -1.68
C VAL A 159 -12.05 9.77 -1.16
N TYR A 160 -11.73 8.82 -2.03
CA TYR A 160 -10.65 7.89 -1.78
C TYR A 160 -9.42 8.34 -2.56
N GLU A 161 -8.37 8.60 -1.86
CA GLU A 161 -7.11 9.03 -2.44
C GLU A 161 -6.00 7.99 -2.22
N ASN A 162 -5.23 7.74 -3.25
CA ASN A 162 -4.08 6.85 -3.18
C ASN A 162 -2.82 7.52 -2.58
N PHE A 163 -2.89 8.75 -2.06
CA PHE A 163 -1.76 9.51 -1.55
C PHE A 163 -0.98 8.77 -0.46
N TRP A 164 -1.68 8.27 0.56
CA TRP A 164 -1.01 7.58 1.65
C TRP A 164 -0.37 6.24 1.21
N VAL A 165 -1.02 5.52 0.27
CA VAL A 165 -0.46 4.28 -0.30
C VAL A 165 0.80 4.61 -1.08
N LEU A 166 0.77 5.67 -1.90
CA LEU A 166 1.92 6.16 -2.65
C LEU A 166 3.08 6.52 -1.72
N PHE A 167 2.84 7.41 -0.76
CA PHE A 167 3.90 7.85 0.15
C PHE A 167 4.47 6.69 0.95
N TYR A 168 3.64 5.75 1.38
CA TYR A 168 4.12 4.56 2.06
C TYR A 168 4.96 3.65 1.15
N LEU A 169 4.57 3.44 -0.11
CA LEU A 169 5.39 2.70 -1.08
C LEU A 169 6.72 3.40 -1.37
N ILE A 170 6.73 4.72 -1.51
CA ILE A 170 7.95 5.50 -1.65
C ILE A 170 8.84 5.30 -0.42
N SER A 171 8.28 5.39 0.78
CA SER A 171 9.01 5.14 2.03
C SER A 171 9.70 3.79 2.01
N LEU A 172 9.01 2.72 1.64
CA LEU A 172 9.59 1.37 1.52
C LEU A 172 10.65 1.26 0.41
N TYR A 173 10.43 1.94 -0.72
CA TYR A 173 11.37 1.92 -1.84
C TYR A 173 12.69 2.60 -1.51
N VAL A 174 12.64 3.78 -0.87
CA VAL A 174 13.85 4.55 -0.54
C VAL A 174 14.63 3.99 0.64
N LEU A 175 14.07 3.09 1.45
CA LEU A 175 14.78 2.41 2.55
C LEU A 175 16.14 1.82 2.13
N LYS A 176 16.28 1.36 0.88
CA LYS A 176 17.50 0.72 0.39
C LYS A 176 18.50 1.70 -0.25
N LYS A 177 18.06 2.85 -0.74
CA LYS A 177 18.89 3.77 -1.51
C LYS A 177 19.08 5.14 -0.85
N GLY A 178 18.04 5.66 -0.26
CA GLY A 178 18.01 7.00 0.36
C GLY A 178 17.27 6.94 1.69
N TRP A 179 17.70 6.08 2.59
CA TRP A 179 17.01 5.74 3.83
C TRP A 179 16.61 6.95 4.68
N VAL A 180 17.33 8.08 4.59
CA VAL A 180 17.00 9.32 5.30
C VAL A 180 15.64 9.89 4.88
N LEU A 181 15.24 9.71 3.62
CA LEU A 181 13.95 10.16 3.10
C LEU A 181 12.78 9.24 3.50
N SER A 182 13.07 8.00 3.90
CA SER A 182 12.04 7.02 4.21
C SER A 182 11.09 7.47 5.35
N PRO A 183 11.57 7.98 6.51
CA PRO A 183 10.70 8.48 7.56
C PRO A 183 9.87 9.70 7.12
N ILE A 184 10.41 10.56 6.24
CA ILE A 184 9.68 11.74 5.72
C ILE A 184 8.45 11.27 4.93
N PHE A 185 8.63 10.36 3.96
CA PHE A 185 7.52 9.82 3.20
C PHE A 185 6.53 9.02 4.07
N TYR A 186 7.02 8.34 5.10
CA TYR A 186 6.15 7.68 6.07
C TYR A 186 5.25 8.69 6.82
N ILE A 187 5.82 9.80 7.29
CA ILE A 187 5.05 10.86 7.96
C ILE A 187 4.04 11.50 7.00
N LEU A 188 4.42 11.77 5.75
CA LEU A 188 3.47 12.24 4.73
C LEU A 188 2.30 11.26 4.54
N ALA A 189 2.57 9.95 4.59
CA ALA A 189 1.52 8.95 4.54
C ALA A 189 0.60 8.99 5.76
N VAL A 190 1.16 9.18 6.97
CA VAL A 190 0.37 9.30 8.22
C VAL A 190 -0.49 10.57 8.20
N PHE A 191 0.06 11.72 7.78
CA PHE A 191 -0.70 12.97 7.66
C PHE A 191 -1.71 12.97 6.49
N SER A 192 -1.55 12.07 5.52
CA SER A 192 -2.61 11.82 4.54
C SER A 192 -3.72 10.96 5.13
N LYS A 193 -3.41 10.03 6.04
CA LYS A 193 -4.39 9.16 6.69
C LYS A 193 -3.82 8.52 7.95
N ALA A 194 -4.38 8.86 9.11
CA ALA A 194 -3.95 8.36 10.42
C ALA A 194 -3.94 6.82 10.54
N TYR A 195 -4.77 6.14 9.74
CA TYR A 195 -4.79 4.68 9.57
C TYR A 195 -3.40 4.07 9.30
N VAL A 196 -2.46 4.85 8.75
CA VAL A 196 -1.09 4.39 8.41
C VAL A 196 -0.18 4.32 9.63
N ALA A 197 -0.53 4.93 10.75
CA ALA A 197 0.34 4.96 11.93
C ALA A 197 0.81 3.56 12.40
N PRO A 198 -0.04 2.50 12.48
CA PRO A 198 0.39 1.15 12.82
C PRO A 198 1.40 0.53 11.84
N PHE A 199 1.49 1.04 10.60
CA PHE A 199 2.43 0.54 9.58
C PHE A 199 3.90 0.79 9.95
N PHE A 200 4.15 1.61 10.98
CA PHE A 200 5.48 1.77 11.56
C PHE A 200 6.12 0.42 11.92
N ILE A 201 5.36 -0.46 12.59
CA ILE A 201 5.82 -1.80 12.98
C ILE A 201 6.24 -2.60 11.74
N MET A 202 5.47 -2.51 10.64
CA MET A 202 5.79 -3.19 9.39
C MET A 202 7.05 -2.65 8.74
N THR A 203 7.27 -1.33 8.80
CA THR A 203 8.47 -0.69 8.28
C THR A 203 9.71 -1.10 9.08
N LEU A 204 9.60 -1.17 10.42
CA LEU A 204 10.66 -1.68 11.28
C LEU A 204 11.02 -3.14 10.94
N PHE A 205 10.02 -3.99 10.77
CA PHE A 205 10.24 -5.38 10.38
C PHE A 205 10.91 -5.47 9.00
N SER A 206 10.48 -4.67 8.02
CA SER A 206 11.09 -4.59 6.69
C SER A 206 12.55 -4.15 6.77
N THR A 207 12.86 -3.18 7.63
CA THR A 207 14.22 -2.73 7.91
C THR A 207 15.06 -3.83 8.54
N TYR A 208 14.52 -4.54 9.52
CA TYR A 208 15.19 -5.67 10.17
C TYR A 208 15.52 -6.79 9.15
N ARG A 209 14.60 -7.14 8.27
CA ARG A 209 14.78 -8.20 7.25
C ARG A 209 15.64 -7.77 6.07
N SER A 210 15.86 -6.48 5.86
CA SER A 210 16.67 -5.96 4.75
C SER A 210 18.14 -6.43 4.85
N LYS A 211 18.83 -6.50 3.69
CA LYS A 211 20.25 -6.87 3.60
C LYS A 211 21.22 -5.72 3.91
N THR A 212 20.74 -4.64 4.50
CA THR A 212 21.57 -3.49 4.86
C THR A 212 22.46 -3.77 6.08
N SER A 213 23.53 -3.00 6.24
CA SER A 213 24.44 -3.11 7.39
C SER A 213 23.73 -2.84 8.72
N ARG A 214 24.24 -3.39 9.83
CA ARG A 214 23.67 -3.15 11.17
C ARG A 214 23.70 -1.67 11.53
N ARG A 215 24.75 -0.94 11.14
CA ARG A 215 24.86 0.51 11.37
C ARG A 215 23.78 1.27 10.63
N THR A 216 23.52 0.94 9.36
CA THR A 216 22.45 1.55 8.56
C THR A 216 21.08 1.24 9.15
N LYS A 217 20.82 0.01 9.62
CA LYS A 217 19.54 -0.32 10.28
C LYS A 217 19.31 0.51 11.54
N LEU A 218 20.34 0.68 12.37
CA LEU A 218 20.26 1.52 13.56
C LEU A 218 20.02 2.99 13.19
N ALA A 219 20.71 3.50 12.18
CA ALA A 219 20.50 4.86 11.70
C ALA A 219 19.08 5.09 11.17
N ILE A 220 18.52 4.13 10.43
CA ILE A 220 17.12 4.15 9.99
C ILE A 220 16.18 4.20 11.21
N LEU A 221 16.36 3.31 12.18
CA LEU A 221 15.55 3.28 13.39
C LEU A 221 15.58 4.62 14.12
N LEU A 222 16.78 5.17 14.35
CA LEU A 222 16.95 6.46 15.00
C LEU A 222 16.28 7.60 14.22
N SER A 223 16.41 7.63 12.88
CA SER A 223 15.76 8.65 12.05
C SER A 223 14.22 8.59 12.15
N TYR A 224 13.64 7.38 12.22
CA TYR A 224 12.21 7.23 12.45
C TYR A 224 11.80 7.73 13.83
N VAL A 225 12.55 7.37 14.89
CA VAL A 225 12.27 7.85 16.26
C VAL A 225 12.31 9.37 16.30
N VAL A 226 13.35 9.99 15.73
CA VAL A 226 13.49 11.46 15.71
C VAL A 226 12.32 12.12 14.99
N ILE A 227 12.01 11.67 13.77
CA ILE A 227 10.97 12.31 12.95
C ILE A 227 9.57 12.10 13.56
N ILE A 228 9.28 10.92 14.10
CA ILE A 228 8.02 10.67 14.79
C ILE A 228 7.93 11.52 16.06
N SER A 229 9.02 11.64 16.85
CA SER A 229 9.03 12.51 18.02
C SER A 229 8.79 13.98 17.65
N VAL A 230 9.42 14.48 16.58
CA VAL A 230 9.18 15.84 16.07
C VAL A 230 7.73 16.00 15.64
N ALA A 231 7.18 15.05 14.87
CA ALA A 231 5.78 15.08 14.46
C ALA A 231 4.83 15.12 15.66
N VAL A 232 5.06 14.28 16.66
CA VAL A 232 4.26 14.26 17.91
C VAL A 232 4.36 15.60 18.64
N ILE A 233 5.56 16.18 18.77
CA ILE A 233 5.75 17.47 19.44
C ILE A 233 5.00 18.58 18.69
N VAL A 234 5.10 18.64 17.36
CA VAL A 234 4.38 19.63 16.54
C VAL A 234 2.87 19.50 16.71
N ILE A 235 2.38 18.29 16.71
CA ILE A 235 0.99 17.97 16.95
C ILE A 235 0.51 18.45 18.32
N TYR A 236 1.26 18.16 19.39
CA TYR A 236 0.89 18.58 20.76
C TYR A 236 1.07 20.08 21.00
N ALA A 237 2.08 20.72 20.37
CA ALA A 237 2.30 22.13 20.50
C ALA A 237 1.28 23.00 19.76
N GLY A 238 0.62 22.45 18.74
CA GLY A 238 -0.37 23.15 17.94
C GLY A 238 -1.78 23.23 18.55
N GLU A 239 -2.00 22.71 19.76
CA GLU A 239 -3.31 22.60 20.43
C GLU A 239 -4.43 21.94 19.59
N THR A 240 -4.13 21.52 18.36
CA THR A 240 -5.10 21.11 17.33
C THR A 240 -5.37 19.62 17.29
N LEU A 241 -4.83 18.81 18.19
CA LEU A 241 -5.05 17.39 18.15
C LEU A 241 -5.76 16.85 19.41
N TYR A 242 -6.99 16.51 19.14
CA TYR A 242 -7.86 15.57 19.81
C TYR A 242 -7.45 15.09 21.20
N PRO A 243 -8.14 15.51 22.23
CA PRO A 243 -8.39 14.66 23.38
C PRO A 243 -9.49 13.63 23.03
N LYS A 244 -9.41 12.90 21.93
CA LYS A 244 -10.18 11.66 21.84
C LYS A 244 -9.50 10.69 22.78
N VAL A 245 -10.13 10.53 23.95
CA VAL A 245 -9.83 9.43 24.86
C VAL A 245 -9.83 8.16 24.02
N PHE A 246 -8.65 7.60 23.80
CA PHE A 246 -8.51 6.30 23.16
C PHE A 246 -9.02 5.25 24.14
N GLU A 247 -10.30 4.97 24.13
CA GLU A 247 -10.86 3.86 24.88
C GLU A 247 -10.64 2.58 24.09
N ILE A 248 -9.65 1.80 24.53
CA ILE A 248 -9.37 0.50 23.93
C ILE A 248 -10.48 -0.47 24.30
N ASN A 249 -11.30 -0.84 23.32
CA ASN A 249 -12.35 -1.82 23.50
C ASN A 249 -12.11 -3.09 22.66
N LEU A 250 -11.88 -4.21 23.33
CA LEU A 250 -11.57 -5.48 22.69
C LEU A 250 -12.73 -6.01 21.81
N SER A 251 -13.99 -5.71 22.16
CA SER A 251 -15.15 -6.11 21.33
C SER A 251 -15.11 -5.43 19.97
N ASN A 252 -14.64 -4.19 19.88
CA ASN A 252 -14.48 -3.45 18.64
C ASN A 252 -13.37 -4.03 17.74
N PHE A 253 -12.36 -4.66 18.34
CA PHE A 253 -11.34 -5.39 17.57
C PHE A 253 -11.95 -6.54 16.77
N ILE A 254 -12.86 -7.30 17.37
CA ILE A 254 -13.58 -8.38 16.69
C ILE A 254 -14.48 -7.83 15.58
N LEU A 255 -15.18 -6.72 15.83
CA LEU A 255 -15.98 -6.01 14.82
C LEU A 255 -15.12 -5.54 13.65
N GLY A 256 -13.91 -5.07 13.91
CA GLY A 256 -12.95 -4.68 12.88
C GLY A 256 -12.55 -5.85 11.96
N PHE A 257 -12.39 -7.06 12.49
CA PHE A 257 -12.18 -8.26 11.65
C PHE A 257 -13.41 -8.60 10.83
N ALA A 258 -14.61 -8.45 11.36
CA ALA A 258 -15.84 -8.66 10.61
C ALA A 258 -15.96 -7.66 9.44
N ALA A 259 -15.61 -6.39 9.66
CA ALA A 259 -15.55 -5.37 8.62
C ALA A 259 -14.54 -5.73 7.52
N THR A 260 -13.31 -6.11 7.91
CA THR A 260 -12.27 -6.52 6.96
C THR A 260 -12.68 -7.76 6.17
N ALA A 261 -13.30 -8.75 6.82
CA ALA A 261 -13.80 -9.94 6.15
C ALA A 261 -14.94 -9.62 5.18
N PHE A 262 -15.78 -8.65 5.51
CA PHE A 262 -16.83 -8.16 4.60
C PHE A 262 -16.22 -7.50 3.37
N GLN A 263 -15.26 -6.59 3.55
CA GLN A 263 -14.57 -5.89 2.46
C GLN A 263 -13.89 -6.87 1.49
N LEU A 264 -13.22 -7.90 1.99
CA LEU A 264 -12.53 -8.90 1.16
C LEU A 264 -13.47 -9.66 0.21
N ARG A 265 -14.77 -9.74 0.50
CA ARG A 265 -15.76 -10.42 -0.37
C ARG A 265 -16.00 -9.70 -1.69
N PHE A 266 -15.69 -8.41 -1.77
CA PHE A 266 -15.89 -7.61 -2.99
C PHE A 266 -14.80 -7.78 -4.03
N ASP A 267 -13.68 -8.41 -3.69
CA ASP A 267 -12.62 -8.76 -4.64
C ASP A 267 -12.33 -10.25 -4.63
N LEU A 268 -12.93 -10.96 -5.57
CA LEU A 268 -12.79 -12.41 -5.70
C LEU A 268 -11.34 -12.82 -6.01
N PHE A 269 -10.62 -12.02 -6.81
CA PHE A 269 -9.23 -12.29 -7.14
C PHE A 269 -8.35 -12.24 -5.89
N LEU A 270 -8.50 -11.18 -5.09
CA LEU A 270 -7.78 -11.03 -3.83
C LEU A 270 -8.09 -12.19 -2.88
N LEU A 271 -9.37 -12.52 -2.71
CA LEU A 271 -9.81 -13.60 -1.82
C LEU A 271 -9.18 -14.96 -2.21
N ILE A 272 -9.15 -15.27 -3.50
CA ILE A 272 -8.56 -16.53 -4.01
C ILE A 272 -7.03 -16.51 -3.89
N MET A 273 -6.38 -15.38 -4.16
CA MET A 273 -4.92 -15.27 -4.22
C MET A 273 -4.26 -15.08 -2.85
N LEU A 274 -4.98 -14.58 -1.85
CA LEU A 274 -4.42 -14.25 -0.54
C LEU A 274 -3.71 -15.44 0.11
N LEU A 275 -4.35 -16.60 0.16
CA LEU A 275 -3.79 -17.82 0.77
C LEU A 275 -2.62 -18.40 -0.05
N PRO A 276 -2.73 -18.63 -1.37
CA PRO A 276 -1.61 -19.12 -2.19
C PRO A 276 -0.39 -18.22 -2.12
N VAL A 277 -0.58 -16.90 -2.23
CA VAL A 277 0.51 -15.93 -2.18
C VAL A 277 1.17 -15.93 -0.80
N SER A 278 0.40 -15.97 0.28
CA SER A 278 0.92 -16.03 1.64
C SER A 278 1.79 -17.27 1.87
N ILE A 279 1.31 -18.45 1.48
CA ILE A 279 2.06 -19.72 1.59
C ILE A 279 3.34 -19.63 0.76
N PHE A 280 3.24 -19.14 -0.47
CA PHE A 280 4.40 -18.99 -1.33
C PHE A 280 5.45 -18.02 -0.75
N LEU A 281 5.04 -16.85 -0.28
CA LEU A 281 5.94 -15.87 0.33
C LEU A 281 6.66 -16.46 1.55
N PHE A 282 5.94 -17.23 2.38
CA PHE A 282 6.54 -17.94 3.51
C PHE A 282 7.64 -18.92 3.05
N ILE A 283 7.35 -19.73 2.02
CA ILE A 283 8.31 -20.69 1.46
C ILE A 283 9.51 -19.96 0.83
N LEU A 284 9.25 -18.89 0.08
CA LEU A 284 10.27 -18.09 -0.58
C LEU A 284 11.22 -17.44 0.43
N ALA A 285 10.68 -16.92 1.53
CA ALA A 285 11.46 -16.30 2.60
C ALA A 285 12.42 -17.30 3.27
N ARG A 286 12.00 -18.54 3.44
CA ARG A 286 12.83 -19.61 4.05
C ARG A 286 13.91 -20.11 3.12
N ASN A 287 13.61 -20.20 1.82
CA ASN A 287 14.49 -20.87 0.87
C ASN A 287 15.39 -19.93 0.07
N ARG A 288 14.95 -18.69 -0.24
CA ARG A 288 15.64 -17.87 -1.26
C ARG A 288 15.73 -16.38 -0.96
N LEU A 289 14.66 -15.77 -0.50
CA LEU A 289 14.53 -14.31 -0.44
C LEU A 289 13.96 -13.88 0.92
N LYS A 290 14.85 -13.53 1.84
CA LYS A 290 14.45 -13.13 3.21
C LYS A 290 13.47 -11.95 3.24
N GLU A 291 13.54 -11.05 2.27
CA GLU A 291 12.65 -9.90 2.14
C GLU A 291 11.20 -10.29 1.81
N ALA A 292 10.94 -11.53 1.35
CA ALA A 292 9.58 -12.03 1.15
C ALA A 292 8.78 -12.09 2.47
N ASP A 293 9.44 -12.28 3.62
CA ASP A 293 8.80 -12.17 4.94
C ASP A 293 8.24 -10.75 5.17
N SER A 294 8.92 -9.72 4.65
CA SER A 294 8.45 -8.33 4.80
C SER A 294 7.15 -8.10 4.04
N ILE A 295 7.03 -8.63 2.82
CA ILE A 295 5.80 -8.52 2.05
C ILE A 295 4.68 -9.34 2.69
N LEU A 296 4.99 -10.53 3.18
CA LEU A 296 4.03 -11.34 3.94
C LEU A 296 3.52 -10.59 5.18
N PHE A 297 4.43 -9.96 5.93
CA PHE A 297 4.10 -9.18 7.11
C PHE A 297 3.30 -7.92 6.76
N LEU A 298 3.57 -7.26 5.62
CA LEU A 298 2.77 -6.15 5.11
C LEU A 298 1.33 -6.58 4.78
N ILE A 299 1.14 -7.72 4.13
CA ILE A 299 -0.20 -8.26 3.83
C ILE A 299 -0.99 -8.49 5.14
N PHE A 300 -0.44 -9.27 6.07
CA PHE A 300 -1.14 -9.57 7.33
C PHE A 300 -1.28 -8.35 8.24
N GLY A 301 -0.25 -7.50 8.28
CA GLY A 301 -0.29 -6.27 9.04
C GLY A 301 -1.36 -5.30 8.53
N THR A 302 -1.55 -5.19 7.22
CA THR A 302 -2.61 -4.37 6.63
C THR A 302 -4.00 -4.93 6.95
N ILE A 303 -4.18 -6.26 6.90
CA ILE A 303 -5.42 -6.91 7.33
C ILE A 303 -5.70 -6.65 8.81
N SER A 304 -4.66 -6.63 9.65
CA SER A 304 -4.80 -6.42 11.10
C SER A 304 -4.91 -4.94 11.49
N ALA A 305 -4.45 -4.02 10.66
CA ALA A 305 -4.49 -2.59 10.94
C ALA A 305 -5.93 -2.06 11.05
N GLY A 306 -6.86 -2.53 10.20
CA GLY A 306 -8.28 -2.20 10.28
C GLY A 306 -8.89 -2.51 11.67
N PRO A 307 -8.81 -3.76 12.14
CA PRO A 307 -9.23 -4.12 13.49
C PRO A 307 -8.61 -3.29 14.61
N VAL A 308 -7.30 -2.98 14.52
CA VAL A 308 -6.61 -2.14 15.51
C VAL A 308 -7.16 -0.71 15.52
N VAL A 309 -7.41 -0.13 14.36
CA VAL A 309 -7.98 1.23 14.25
C VAL A 309 -9.41 1.24 14.78
N VAL A 310 -10.25 0.26 14.42
CA VAL A 310 -11.63 0.15 14.94
C VAL A 310 -11.64 0.01 16.48
N MET A 311 -10.70 -0.75 17.04
CA MET A 311 -10.53 -0.90 18.49
C MET A 311 -10.24 0.44 19.18
N ALA A 312 -9.45 1.30 18.54
CA ALA A 312 -9.01 2.57 19.11
C ALA A 312 -9.96 3.75 18.82
N THR A 313 -10.78 3.69 17.77
CA THR A 313 -11.56 4.84 17.29
C THR A 313 -13.07 4.62 17.31
N TYR A 314 -13.55 3.42 17.62
CA TYR A 314 -14.96 3.01 17.50
C TYR A 314 -15.55 3.17 16.09
N PHE A 315 -14.73 3.52 15.11
CA PHE A 315 -15.17 3.80 13.75
C PHE A 315 -15.29 2.52 12.93
N TYR A 316 -16.49 1.94 12.92
CA TYR A 316 -16.80 0.78 12.09
C TYR A 316 -17.05 1.22 10.65
N ASN A 317 -16.11 0.97 9.76
CA ASN A 317 -16.22 1.32 8.37
C ASN A 317 -16.03 0.07 7.48
N VAL A 318 -16.99 -0.15 6.60
CA VAL A 318 -17.04 -1.30 5.67
C VAL A 318 -16.68 -0.94 4.23
N GLU A 319 -16.12 0.25 4.01
CA GLU A 319 -15.77 0.75 2.69
C GLU A 319 -14.78 -0.14 1.96
N VAL A 320 -15.14 -0.52 0.74
CA VAL A 320 -14.44 -1.55 -0.06
C VAL A 320 -13.04 -1.10 -0.48
N TYR A 321 -12.81 0.17 -0.73
CA TYR A 321 -11.51 0.72 -1.14
C TYR A 321 -10.38 0.48 -0.13
N ARG A 322 -10.70 0.16 1.12
CA ARG A 322 -9.68 -0.11 2.16
C ARG A 322 -8.84 -1.35 1.92
N ILE A 323 -9.26 -2.22 0.99
CA ILE A 323 -8.46 -3.39 0.61
C ILE A 323 -7.38 -3.08 -0.45
N ILE A 324 -7.37 -1.89 -1.06
CA ILE A 324 -6.40 -1.51 -2.10
C ILE A 324 -4.94 -1.73 -1.65
N PRO A 325 -4.50 -1.31 -0.45
CA PRO A 325 -3.12 -1.57 -0.02
C PRO A 325 -2.80 -3.07 0.11
N ILE A 326 -3.78 -3.91 0.49
CA ILE A 326 -3.60 -5.37 0.49
C ILE A 326 -3.35 -5.86 -0.93
N MET A 327 -4.12 -5.36 -1.92
CA MET A 327 -3.91 -5.68 -3.33
C MET A 327 -2.53 -5.28 -3.84
N VAL A 328 -2.06 -4.10 -3.46
CA VAL A 328 -0.71 -3.65 -3.82
C VAL A 328 0.35 -4.63 -3.29
N PHE A 329 0.26 -5.05 -2.03
CA PHE A 329 1.22 -5.99 -1.45
C PHE A 329 1.07 -7.41 -2.00
N VAL A 330 -0.15 -7.85 -2.31
CA VAL A 330 -0.40 -9.13 -3.01
C VAL A 330 0.18 -9.09 -4.42
N ALA A 331 0.02 -7.99 -5.16
CA ALA A 331 0.60 -7.82 -6.50
C ALA A 331 2.13 -7.87 -6.44
N ILE A 332 2.77 -7.19 -5.47
CA ILE A 332 4.20 -7.31 -5.22
C ILE A 332 4.55 -8.77 -4.88
N GLY A 333 3.79 -9.40 -4.00
CA GLY A 333 3.96 -10.81 -3.61
C GLY A 333 3.97 -11.75 -4.81
N ILE A 334 3.02 -11.59 -5.73
CA ILE A 334 2.95 -12.36 -6.99
C ILE A 334 4.19 -12.09 -7.85
N GLY A 335 4.64 -10.85 -7.96
CA GLY A 335 5.89 -10.53 -8.66
C GLY A 335 7.10 -11.25 -8.09
N LEU A 336 7.17 -11.46 -6.75
CA LEU A 336 8.26 -12.17 -6.10
C LEU A 336 8.39 -13.65 -6.51
N PHE A 337 7.36 -14.27 -7.12
CA PHE A 337 7.47 -15.62 -7.73
C PHE A 337 8.60 -15.70 -8.75
N PHE A 338 8.85 -14.60 -9.44
CA PHE A 338 9.86 -14.51 -10.50
C PHE A 338 11.23 -14.06 -9.98
N SER A 339 11.48 -14.13 -8.66
CA SER A 339 12.76 -13.74 -8.08
C SER A 339 13.90 -14.65 -8.55
N LYS A 340 15.11 -14.10 -8.71
CA LYS A 340 16.32 -14.89 -9.02
C LYS A 340 16.57 -15.91 -7.93
N LYS A 341 16.94 -17.15 -8.32
CA LYS A 341 17.58 -18.09 -7.40
C LYS A 341 18.79 -17.38 -6.77
N SER A 342 18.83 -17.22 -5.46
CA SER A 342 20.09 -16.90 -4.79
C SER A 342 21.06 -18.03 -5.16
N LYS A 343 22.20 -17.68 -5.77
CA LYS A 343 23.31 -18.62 -5.81
C LYS A 343 23.56 -18.99 -4.35
N GLN A 344 23.28 -20.23 -3.98
CA GLN A 344 23.74 -20.76 -2.70
C GLN A 344 25.22 -20.46 -2.66
N LEU A 345 25.64 -19.65 -1.70
CA LEU A 345 27.00 -19.62 -1.24
C LEU A 345 27.27 -21.03 -0.70
N SER A 346 27.81 -21.87 -1.61
CA SER A 346 28.41 -23.13 -1.26
C SER A 346 29.63 -22.87 -0.38
#